data_202f68e0f26d127dd32a0110ce67ae84
#
_entry.id   202f68e0f26d127dd32a0110ce67ae84
#
_cell.length_a   1.000
_cell.length_b   1.000
_cell.length_c   1.000
_cell.angle_alpha   90.00
_cell.angle_beta   90.00
_cell.angle_gamma   90.00
#
_symmetry.space_group_name_H-M   'P 1'
#
loop_
_entity.id
_entity.type
_entity.pdbx_description
1 polymer ?
#
loop_
_entity_poly.entity_id
_entity_poly.type
_entity_poly.pdbx_seq_one_letter_code
_entity_poly.pdbx_strand_id
1 'polypeptide(L)'
;GIFKVDNDQLPKTCDRFFLEWKAQKNEIDKLKSEIASLKMNSLADDVSEIKGLKVVKQLIDADFKELQKIATDFTDNDKADVVLMGNNDGKIVGAASQNAIDAGIKVNEIIKKAAGVLGGGGGGRLTLAQGAGPKCENMNEALNIAIDLI
;
A
#
# COMPACT_ATOMS: atom_id res chain seq x y z
N GLY A 1 37.56 -42.41 4.99
CA GLY A 1 37.57 -41.86 6.24
C GLY A 1 36.47 -40.82 6.50
N ILE A 2 36.68 -40.14 7.57
CA ILE A 2 35.77 -39.09 8.06
C ILE A 2 35.57 -37.99 7.02
N PHE A 3 36.57 -37.66 6.25
CA PHE A 3 36.49 -36.61 5.22
C PHE A 3 35.60 -36.97 4.04
N LYS A 4 35.44 -38.24 3.67
CA LYS A 4 34.53 -38.67 2.62
C LYS A 4 33.08 -38.54 3.05
N VAL A 5 32.79 -38.84 4.30
CA VAL A 5 31.44 -38.68 4.87
C VAL A 5 31.07 -37.20 4.92
N ASP A 6 31.98 -36.35 5.34
CA ASP A 6 31.73 -34.88 5.40
C ASP A 6 31.52 -34.28 4.00
N ASN A 7 32.27 -34.71 2.99
CA ASN A 7 32.12 -34.27 1.62
C ASN A 7 30.76 -34.69 1.01
N ASP A 8 30.26 -35.86 1.34
CA ASP A 8 28.95 -36.32 0.90
C ASP A 8 27.80 -35.62 1.63
N GLN A 9 28.00 -35.23 2.87
CA GLN A 9 26.99 -34.55 3.67
C GLN A 9 26.91 -33.04 3.39
N LEU A 10 28.02 -32.38 3.04
CA LEU A 10 28.09 -30.96 2.80
C LEU A 10 27.08 -30.48 1.74
N PRO A 11 26.95 -31.06 0.54
CA PRO A 11 25.95 -30.64 -0.43
C PRO A 11 24.52 -30.79 0.08
N LYS A 12 24.21 -31.87 0.78
CA LYS A 12 22.87 -32.08 1.36
C LYS A 12 22.55 -31.06 2.45
N THR A 13 23.53 -30.68 3.24
CA THR A 13 23.39 -29.66 4.29
C THR A 13 23.16 -28.28 3.66
N CYS A 14 23.84 -27.92 2.58
CA CYS A 14 23.64 -26.68 1.86
C CYS A 14 22.24 -26.61 1.24
N ASP A 15 21.75 -27.67 0.63
CA ASP A 15 20.40 -27.75 0.09
C ASP A 15 19.33 -27.59 1.18
N ARG A 16 19.57 -28.21 2.33
CA ARG A 16 18.67 -28.08 3.48
C ARG A 16 18.64 -26.66 4.02
N PHE A 17 19.76 -25.99 4.13
CA PHE A 17 19.84 -24.57 4.51
C PHE A 17 19.09 -23.68 3.55
N PHE A 18 19.25 -23.89 2.27
CA PHE A 18 18.53 -23.16 1.24
C PHE A 18 17.02 -23.35 1.31
N LEU A 19 16.56 -24.58 1.52
CA LEU A 19 15.14 -24.88 1.69
C LEU A 19 14.55 -24.25 2.96
N GLU A 20 15.27 -24.30 4.06
CA GLU A 20 14.86 -23.64 5.31
C GLU A 20 14.77 -22.12 5.15
N TRP A 21 15.74 -21.50 4.50
CA TRP A 21 15.72 -20.06 4.22
C TRP A 21 14.54 -19.67 3.32
N LYS A 22 14.27 -20.45 2.28
CA LYS A 22 13.13 -20.23 1.38
C LYS A 22 11.80 -20.40 2.11
N ALA A 23 11.68 -21.41 2.96
CA ALA A 23 10.49 -21.64 3.78
C ALA A 23 10.23 -20.47 4.74
N GLN A 24 11.26 -19.97 5.43
CA GLN A 24 11.16 -18.80 6.32
C GLN A 24 10.74 -17.54 5.56
N LYS A 25 11.28 -17.29 4.39
CA LYS A 25 10.90 -16.16 3.55
C LYS A 25 9.44 -16.23 3.14
N ASN A 26 8.96 -17.40 2.71
CA ASN A 26 7.57 -17.61 2.35
C ASN A 26 6.63 -17.41 3.54
N GLU A 27 7.03 -17.81 4.73
CA GLU A 27 6.27 -17.63 5.97
C GLU A 27 6.17 -16.15 6.36
N ILE A 28 7.24 -15.38 6.22
CA ILE A 28 7.24 -13.93 6.44
C ILE A 28 6.33 -13.24 5.42
N ASP A 29 6.38 -13.60 4.15
CA ASP A 29 5.52 -13.05 3.12
C ASP A 29 4.04 -13.38 3.38
N LYS A 30 3.75 -14.59 3.85
CA LYS A 30 2.41 -15.02 4.25
C LYS A 30 1.89 -14.21 5.45
N LEU A 31 2.69 -14.02 6.49
CA LEU A 31 2.34 -13.21 7.66
C LEU A 31 2.10 -11.75 7.28
N LYS A 32 2.92 -11.17 6.42
CA LYS A 32 2.70 -9.82 5.89
C LYS A 32 1.39 -9.71 5.12
N SER A 33 1.04 -10.71 4.32
CA SER A 33 -0.24 -10.76 3.61
C SER A 33 -1.43 -10.88 4.57
N GLU A 34 -1.31 -11.67 5.63
CA GLU A 34 -2.34 -11.79 6.67
C GLU A 34 -2.53 -10.47 7.43
N ILE A 35 -1.44 -9.80 7.79
CA ILE A 35 -1.49 -8.49 8.45
C ILE A 35 -2.14 -7.46 7.53
N ALA A 36 -1.81 -7.44 6.24
CA ALA A 36 -2.43 -6.57 5.27
C ALA A 36 -3.93 -6.84 5.14
N SER A 37 -4.35 -8.11 5.11
CA SER A 37 -5.76 -8.50 5.06
C SER A 37 -6.54 -8.08 6.32
N LEU A 38 -5.95 -8.22 7.50
CA LEU A 38 -6.54 -7.76 8.75
C LEU A 38 -6.66 -6.24 8.80
N LYS A 39 -5.64 -5.53 8.34
CA LYS A 39 -5.69 -4.07 8.18
C LYS A 39 -6.79 -3.65 7.20
N MET A 40 -6.94 -4.35 6.08
CA MET A 40 -8.01 -4.10 5.10
C MET A 40 -9.40 -4.28 5.72
N ASN A 41 -9.60 -5.30 6.54
CA ASN A 41 -10.88 -5.52 7.21
C ASN A 41 -11.22 -4.40 8.19
N SER A 42 -10.24 -3.89 8.93
CA SER A 42 -10.46 -2.74 9.82
C SER A 42 -10.66 -1.44 9.04
N LEU A 43 -10.06 -1.30 7.87
CA LEU A 43 -10.22 -0.15 6.99
C LEU A 43 -11.59 -0.08 6.33
N ALA A 44 -12.21 -1.22 6.08
CA ALA A 44 -13.56 -1.27 5.53
C ALA A 44 -14.60 -0.60 6.45
N ASP A 45 -14.33 -0.51 7.74
CA ASP A 45 -15.18 0.18 8.72
C ASP A 45 -15.04 1.72 8.66
N ASP A 46 -13.93 2.23 8.09
CA ASP A 46 -13.64 3.67 7.96
C ASP A 46 -14.04 4.24 6.58
N VAL A 47 -14.89 3.55 5.86
CA VAL A 47 -15.40 4.02 4.57
C VAL A 47 -16.35 5.19 4.77
N SER A 48 -16.01 6.34 4.17
CA SER A 48 -16.88 7.50 4.12
C SER A 48 -17.54 7.59 2.75
N GLU A 49 -18.81 7.95 2.71
CA GLU A 49 -19.49 8.21 1.46
C GLU A 49 -19.48 9.71 1.15
N ILE A 50 -18.86 10.07 0.04
CA ILE A 50 -18.76 11.46 -0.44
C ILE A 50 -19.32 11.52 -1.85
N LYS A 51 -20.37 12.30 -2.07
CA LYS A 51 -21.03 12.47 -3.37
C LYS A 51 -21.48 11.15 -4.01
N GLY A 52 -21.88 10.17 -3.20
CA GLY A 52 -22.26 8.85 -3.67
C GLY A 52 -21.10 7.90 -3.97
N LEU A 53 -19.87 8.29 -3.65
CA LEU A 53 -18.67 7.48 -3.82
C LEU A 53 -18.13 7.00 -2.45
N LYS A 54 -17.70 5.77 -2.39
CA LYS A 54 -17.07 5.21 -1.21
C LYS A 54 -15.61 5.66 -1.16
N VAL A 55 -15.26 6.45 -0.18
CA VAL A 55 -13.91 6.99 0.02
C VAL A 55 -13.31 6.43 1.30
N VAL A 56 -12.14 5.86 1.19
CA VAL A 56 -11.34 5.39 2.33
C VAL A 56 -10.16 6.34 2.52
N LYS A 57 -10.05 6.88 3.74
CA LYS A 57 -8.91 7.69 4.16
C LYS A 57 -8.24 7.00 5.34
N GLN A 58 -6.98 6.65 5.21
CA GLN A 58 -6.28 5.97 6.28
C GLN A 58 -4.79 6.33 6.33
N LEU A 59 -4.27 6.40 7.55
CA LEU A 59 -2.85 6.48 7.83
C LEU A 59 -2.37 5.09 8.26
N ILE A 60 -1.50 4.49 7.47
CA ILE A 60 -0.98 3.14 7.70
C ILE A 60 0.53 3.19 7.70
N ASP A 61 1.14 2.63 8.74
CA ASP A 61 2.58 2.46 8.79
C ASP A 61 2.99 1.24 7.96
N ALA A 62 3.11 1.45 6.65
CA ALA A 62 3.42 0.42 5.68
C ALA A 62 4.33 0.97 4.59
N ASP A 63 5.05 0.07 3.93
CA ASP A 63 5.89 0.42 2.80
C ASP A 63 5.05 0.92 1.61
N PHE A 64 5.68 1.71 0.77
CA PHE A 64 5.04 2.28 -0.41
C PHE A 64 4.38 1.24 -1.32
N LYS A 65 5.04 0.10 -1.52
CA LYS A 65 4.50 -1.02 -2.31
C LYS A 65 3.27 -1.67 -1.65
N GLU A 66 3.30 -1.77 -0.33
CA GLU A 66 2.16 -2.28 0.43
C GLU A 66 0.97 -1.34 0.36
N LEU A 67 1.20 -0.03 0.48
CA LEU A 67 0.14 0.98 0.32
C LEU A 67 -0.50 0.90 -1.07
N GLN A 68 0.31 0.78 -2.12
CA GLN A 68 -0.20 0.63 -3.48
C GLN A 68 -1.03 -0.63 -3.63
N LYS A 69 -0.56 -1.75 -3.10
CA LYS A 69 -1.26 -3.03 -3.16
C LYS A 69 -2.61 -2.95 -2.45
N ILE A 70 -2.62 -2.45 -1.23
CA ILE A 70 -3.84 -2.29 -0.44
C ILE A 70 -4.82 -1.38 -1.17
N ALA A 71 -4.37 -0.24 -1.66
CA ALA A 71 -5.21 0.72 -2.38
C ALA A 71 -5.82 0.11 -3.65
N THR A 72 -5.03 -0.65 -4.41
CA THR A 72 -5.50 -1.34 -5.62
C THR A 72 -6.49 -2.44 -5.27
N ASP A 73 -6.20 -3.25 -4.26
CA ASP A 73 -7.10 -4.32 -3.82
C ASP A 73 -8.48 -3.78 -3.38
N PHE A 74 -8.52 -2.61 -2.76
CA PHE A 74 -9.78 -1.97 -2.38
C PHE A 74 -10.60 -1.53 -3.59
N THR A 75 -9.95 -0.97 -4.60
CA THR A 75 -10.64 -0.51 -5.81
C THR A 75 -11.01 -1.66 -6.75
N ASP A 76 -10.18 -2.68 -6.87
CA ASP A 76 -10.42 -3.84 -7.73
C ASP A 76 -11.55 -4.75 -7.20
N ASN A 77 -11.72 -4.77 -5.88
CA ASN A 77 -12.77 -5.57 -5.23
C ASN A 77 -14.06 -4.78 -4.97
N ASP A 78 -14.21 -3.59 -5.55
CA ASP A 78 -15.36 -2.70 -5.35
C ASP A 78 -15.65 -2.36 -3.87
N LYS A 79 -14.65 -2.47 -3.01
CA LYS A 79 -14.76 -2.12 -1.59
C LYS A 79 -14.77 -0.63 -1.36
N ALA A 80 -14.09 0.11 -2.22
CA ALA A 80 -14.06 1.56 -2.20
C ALA A 80 -13.93 2.10 -3.63
N ASP A 81 -14.50 3.26 -3.88
CA ASP A 81 -14.36 3.96 -5.16
C ASP A 81 -13.09 4.80 -5.19
N VAL A 82 -12.73 5.42 -4.07
CA VAL A 82 -11.49 6.18 -3.92
C VAL A 82 -10.80 5.76 -2.62
N VAL A 83 -9.52 5.51 -2.69
CA VAL A 83 -8.69 5.14 -1.54
C VAL A 83 -7.55 6.13 -1.42
N LEU A 84 -7.41 6.73 -0.25
CA LEU A 84 -6.34 7.67 0.08
C LEU A 84 -5.60 7.14 1.29
N MET A 85 -4.35 6.78 1.12
CA MET A 85 -3.51 6.22 2.17
C MET A 85 -2.19 6.99 2.28
N GLY A 86 -1.76 7.19 3.49
CA GLY A 86 -0.47 7.80 3.79
C GLY A 86 0.29 6.99 4.83
N ASN A 87 1.59 7.18 4.90
CA ASN A 87 2.42 6.60 5.96
C ASN A 87 3.18 7.69 6.73
N ASN A 88 3.86 7.26 7.78
CA ASN A 88 4.63 8.17 8.63
C ASN A 88 5.93 8.67 7.98
N ASP A 89 6.33 8.11 6.83
CA ASP A 89 7.51 8.53 6.08
C ASP A 89 7.22 9.69 5.09
N GLY A 90 6.00 10.21 5.09
CA GLY A 90 5.60 11.28 4.17
C GLY A 90 5.24 10.79 2.78
N LYS A 91 4.92 9.51 2.63
CA LYS A 91 4.45 8.91 1.37
C LYS A 91 2.95 8.81 1.36
N ILE A 92 2.34 9.20 0.26
CA ILE A 92 0.89 9.15 0.06
C ILE A 92 0.57 8.39 -1.23
N VAL A 93 -0.47 7.57 -1.17
CA VAL A 93 -0.98 6.80 -2.31
C VAL A 93 -2.47 7.02 -2.43
N GLY A 94 -2.93 7.23 -3.65
CA GLY A 94 -4.35 7.29 -3.97
C GLY A 94 -4.70 6.34 -5.10
N ALA A 95 -5.82 5.65 -4.95
CA ALA A 95 -6.37 4.80 -5.99
C ALA A 95 -7.84 5.18 -6.24
N ALA A 96 -8.29 5.02 -7.47
CA ALA A 96 -9.67 5.26 -7.85
C ALA A 96 -10.18 4.12 -8.73
N SER A 97 -11.41 3.70 -8.46
CA SER A 97 -12.12 2.74 -9.31
C SER A 97 -12.57 3.38 -10.62
N GLN A 98 -12.99 2.57 -11.58
CA GLN A 98 -13.54 3.08 -12.83
C GLN A 98 -14.77 3.95 -12.58
N ASN A 99 -15.62 3.59 -11.64
CA ASN A 99 -16.79 4.38 -11.26
C ASN A 99 -16.41 5.79 -10.79
N ALA A 100 -15.36 5.92 -9.99
CA ALA A 100 -14.86 7.21 -9.53
C ALA A 100 -14.30 8.05 -10.69
N ILE A 101 -13.60 7.43 -11.61
CA ILE A 101 -13.05 8.09 -12.80
C ILE A 101 -14.20 8.58 -13.70
N ASP A 102 -15.22 7.77 -13.91
CA ASP A 102 -16.40 8.12 -14.69
C ASP A 102 -17.19 9.27 -14.04
N ALA A 103 -17.13 9.37 -12.71
CA ALA A 103 -17.72 10.49 -11.95
C ALA A 103 -16.87 11.79 -12.04
N GLY A 104 -15.70 11.75 -12.68
CA GLY A 104 -14.83 12.89 -12.87
C GLY A 104 -13.70 13.00 -11.83
N ILE A 105 -13.47 11.98 -11.02
CA ILE A 105 -12.40 11.96 -10.02
C ILE A 105 -11.06 11.71 -10.71
N LYS A 106 -10.11 12.58 -10.45
CA LYS A 106 -8.75 12.51 -10.98
C LYS A 106 -7.76 12.35 -9.83
N VAL A 107 -7.55 11.11 -9.40
CA VAL A 107 -6.70 10.84 -8.24
C VAL A 107 -5.26 11.33 -8.41
N ASN A 108 -4.76 11.37 -9.64
CA ASN A 108 -3.43 11.91 -9.93
C ASN A 108 -3.31 13.41 -9.59
N GLU A 109 -4.33 14.21 -9.86
CA GLU A 109 -4.35 15.62 -9.49
C GLU A 109 -4.53 15.81 -7.98
N ILE A 110 -5.38 15.01 -7.38
CA ILE A 110 -5.62 14.98 -5.93
C ILE A 110 -4.32 14.68 -5.19
N ILE A 111 -3.64 13.63 -5.57
CA ILE A 111 -2.38 13.21 -4.95
C ILE A 111 -1.27 14.24 -5.20
N LYS A 112 -1.24 14.86 -6.37
CA LYS A 112 -0.27 15.92 -6.66
C LYS A 112 -0.43 17.12 -5.71
N LYS A 113 -1.66 17.53 -5.45
CA LYS A 113 -1.96 18.62 -4.50
C LYS A 113 -1.66 18.21 -3.06
N ALA A 114 -2.06 17.00 -2.67
CA ALA A 114 -1.78 16.46 -1.35
C ALA A 114 -0.26 16.34 -1.08
N ALA A 115 0.50 15.85 -2.04
CA ALA A 115 1.95 15.79 -1.93
C ALA A 115 2.60 17.19 -1.88
N GLY A 116 1.99 18.18 -2.51
CA GLY A 116 2.40 19.59 -2.38
C GLY A 116 2.31 20.09 -0.94
N VAL A 117 1.29 19.70 -0.19
CA VAL A 117 1.14 20.03 1.25
C VAL A 117 2.26 19.38 2.06
N LEU A 118 2.72 18.20 1.67
CA LEU A 118 3.86 17.53 2.29
C LEU A 118 5.21 18.17 1.91
N GLY A 119 5.20 19.19 1.06
CA GLY A 119 6.41 19.84 0.57
C GLY A 119 7.16 19.06 -0.49
N GLY A 120 6.52 18.11 -1.10
CA GLY A 120 7.08 17.27 -2.16
C GLY A 120 6.29 17.32 -3.46
N GLY A 121 6.24 16.21 -4.15
CA GLY A 121 5.54 16.08 -5.42
C GLY A 121 4.94 14.69 -5.59
N GLY A 122 3.96 14.61 -6.46
CA GLY A 122 3.28 13.37 -6.76
C GLY A 122 2.74 13.37 -8.17
N GLY A 123 2.25 12.24 -8.56
CA GLY A 123 1.63 12.02 -9.86
C GLY A 123 1.36 10.54 -10.08
N GLY A 124 0.79 10.24 -11.21
CA GLY A 124 0.47 8.85 -11.56
C GLY A 124 -0.62 8.81 -12.61
N ARG A 125 -1.34 7.71 -12.59
CA ARG A 125 -2.48 7.48 -13.47
C ARG A 125 -3.77 7.92 -12.78
N LEU A 126 -4.86 7.98 -13.54
CA LEU A 126 -6.18 8.26 -12.97
C LEU A 126 -6.66 7.17 -12.00
N THR A 127 -6.20 5.94 -12.22
CA THR A 127 -6.54 4.77 -11.40
C THR A 127 -5.65 4.62 -10.16
N LEU A 128 -4.38 5.03 -10.25
CA LEU A 128 -3.41 4.89 -9.17
C LEU A 128 -2.37 6.00 -9.25
N ALA A 129 -2.29 6.79 -8.22
CA ALA A 129 -1.33 7.87 -8.09
C ALA A 129 -0.56 7.77 -6.78
N GLN A 130 0.60 8.39 -6.74
CA GLN A 130 1.51 8.34 -5.62
C GLN A 130 2.22 9.68 -5.46
N GLY A 131 2.56 10.00 -4.23
CA GLY A 131 3.32 11.19 -3.92
C GLY A 131 4.17 11.00 -2.67
N ALA A 132 5.10 11.89 -2.47
CA ALA A 132 5.92 11.90 -1.27
C ALA A 132 6.40 13.31 -0.97
N GLY A 133 6.65 13.59 0.30
CA GLY A 133 7.23 14.85 0.73
C GLY A 133 7.89 14.74 2.11
N PRO A 134 8.79 15.66 2.46
CA PRO A 134 9.53 15.61 3.72
C PRO A 134 8.68 15.97 4.95
N LYS A 135 7.53 16.61 4.75
CA LYS A 135 6.66 17.07 5.84
C LYS A 135 5.62 16.00 6.22
N CYS A 136 6.07 14.86 6.72
CA CYS A 136 5.20 13.75 7.14
C CYS A 136 4.21 14.16 8.25
N GLU A 137 4.53 15.14 9.06
CA GLU A 137 3.65 15.72 10.08
C GLU A 137 2.36 16.32 9.51
N ASN A 138 2.37 16.76 8.25
CA ASN A 138 1.23 17.33 7.54
C ASN A 138 0.41 16.25 6.80
N MET A 139 0.66 14.97 7.03
CA MET A 139 -0.03 13.88 6.33
C MET A 139 -1.55 13.94 6.51
N ASN A 140 -2.02 14.21 7.71
CA ASN A 140 -3.46 14.33 7.99
C ASN A 140 -4.08 15.51 7.22
N GLU A 141 -3.38 16.63 7.13
CA GLU A 141 -3.81 17.80 6.35
C GLU A 141 -3.83 17.48 4.86
N ALA A 142 -2.81 16.79 4.36
CA ALA A 142 -2.73 16.35 2.97
C ALA A 142 -3.89 15.42 2.61
N LEU A 143 -4.23 14.47 3.48
CA LEU A 143 -5.37 13.57 3.29
C LEU A 143 -6.71 14.30 3.33
N ASN A 144 -6.87 15.28 4.21
CA ASN A 144 -8.08 16.09 4.28
C ASN A 144 -8.27 16.94 3.02
N ILE A 145 -7.22 17.57 2.52
CA ILE A 145 -7.25 18.31 1.26
C ILE A 145 -7.57 17.38 0.09
N ALA A 146 -7.02 16.20 0.09
CA ALA A 146 -7.32 15.18 -0.93
C ALA A 146 -8.82 14.84 -0.95
N ILE A 147 -9.45 14.70 0.21
CA ILE A 147 -10.89 14.46 0.32
C ILE A 147 -11.70 15.67 -0.14
N ASP A 148 -11.31 16.87 0.20
CA ASP A 148 -12.01 18.10 -0.19
C ASP A 148 -12.02 18.30 -1.71
N LEU A 149 -11.09 17.67 -2.43
CA LEU A 149 -10.99 17.71 -3.88
C LEU A 149 -11.87 16.68 -4.60
N ILE A 150 -12.47 15.77 -3.86
CA ILE A 150 -13.44 14.77 -4.38
C ILE A 150 -14.85 15.43 -4.47
#